data_1394b60309224c7ea953bc95287f7668
#
_entry.id   1394b60309224c7ea953bc95287f7668
#
_cell.length_a   1.000
_cell.length_b   1.000
_cell.length_c   1.000
_cell.angle_alpha   90.00
_cell.angle_beta   90.00
_cell.angle_gamma   90.00
#
_symmetry.space_group_name_H-M   'P 1'
#
loop_
_entity.id
_entity.type
_entity.pdbx_description
1 polymer ?
#
loop_
_entity_poly.entity_id
_entity_poly.type
_entity_poly.pdbx_seq_one_letter_code
_entity_poly.pdbx_strand_id
1 'polypeptide(L)'
;MKLAIDAYYAGSRAKVVGVLFENFSDEKPLKIISKVVDGVAPYESGSFYKRGLPCIVSLLQDLDVRDISLVVVDGFVYLDDDGRYGLGGHLYERLERRVQIVGVAKSPFKGSCKLVIEICRGGSKRPLFISVIGMDVDEAARLVKGMSDEFRLPSLLKILDDEAKAEI
;
A
#
# COMPACT_ATOMS: atom_id res chain seq x y z
N MET A 1 -14.61 6.35 -1.08
CA MET A 1 -13.65 5.94 -2.12
C MET A 1 -12.37 5.47 -1.47
N LYS A 2 -11.74 4.47 -2.05
CA LYS A 2 -10.50 3.87 -1.55
C LYS A 2 -9.38 4.06 -2.57
N LEU A 3 -8.15 4.10 -2.09
CA LEU A 3 -6.97 4.33 -2.92
C LEU A 3 -5.92 3.25 -2.62
N ALA A 4 -5.48 2.54 -3.63
CA ALA A 4 -4.27 1.72 -3.54
C ALA A 4 -3.13 2.52 -4.18
N ILE A 5 -1.99 2.60 -3.52
CA ILE A 5 -0.89 3.48 -3.94
C ILE A 5 0.46 2.77 -3.82
N ASP A 6 1.33 3.00 -4.80
CA ASP A 6 2.67 2.44 -4.84
C ASP A 6 3.61 3.38 -5.60
N ALA A 7 4.90 3.19 -5.39
CA ALA A 7 5.95 3.95 -6.06
C ALA A 7 7.02 3.01 -6.60
N TYR A 8 7.46 3.25 -7.81
CA TYR A 8 8.58 2.55 -8.45
C TYR A 8 9.73 3.52 -8.69
N TYR A 9 10.92 3.10 -8.32
CA TYR A 9 12.09 3.98 -8.29
C TYR A 9 13.07 3.67 -9.43
N ALA A 10 13.55 4.73 -10.06
CA ALA A 10 14.57 4.67 -11.10
C ALA A 10 15.58 5.81 -10.87
N GLY A 11 16.73 5.49 -10.27
CA GLY A 11 17.71 6.49 -9.85
C GLY A 11 17.13 7.45 -8.82
N SER A 12 17.21 8.76 -9.08
CA SER A 12 16.67 9.80 -8.22
C SER A 12 15.20 10.15 -8.54
N ARG A 13 14.56 9.39 -9.42
CA ARG A 13 13.17 9.60 -9.85
C ARG A 13 12.29 8.47 -9.33
N ALA A 14 11.03 8.78 -9.12
CA ALA A 14 10.01 7.79 -8.80
C ALA A 14 8.76 8.01 -9.64
N LYS A 15 8.12 6.93 -10.06
CA LYS A 15 6.77 6.96 -10.60
C LYS A 15 5.83 6.52 -9.49
N VAL A 16 4.95 7.42 -9.06
CA VAL A 16 3.93 7.13 -8.07
C VAL A 16 2.62 6.89 -8.79
N VAL A 17 1.94 5.79 -8.46
CA VAL A 17 0.68 5.40 -9.06
C VAL A 17 -0.36 5.22 -7.98
N GLY A 18 -1.57 5.69 -8.24
CA GLY A 18 -2.75 5.46 -7.41
C GLY A 18 -3.85 4.82 -8.23
N VAL A 19 -4.47 3.81 -7.66
CA VAL A 19 -5.64 3.12 -8.21
C VAL A 19 -6.82 3.41 -7.30
N LEU A 20 -7.77 4.18 -7.80
CA LEU A 20 -8.99 4.53 -7.07
C LEU A 20 -10.06 3.48 -7.31
N PHE A 21 -10.72 3.02 -6.24
CA PHE A 21 -11.78 2.02 -6.33
C PHE A 21 -12.82 2.25 -5.23
N GLU A 22 -14.02 1.69 -5.42
CA GLU A 22 -15.11 1.85 -4.47
C GLU A 22 -15.18 0.70 -3.47
N ASN A 23 -15.18 -0.54 -3.97
CA ASN A 23 -15.32 -1.74 -3.17
C ASN A 23 -14.13 -2.68 -3.36
N PHE A 24 -13.73 -3.39 -2.30
CA PHE A 24 -12.64 -4.38 -2.39
C PHE A 24 -12.95 -5.49 -3.40
N SER A 25 -14.22 -5.77 -3.66
CA SER A 25 -14.64 -6.77 -4.64
C SER A 25 -14.64 -6.28 -6.09
N ASP A 26 -14.34 -5.02 -6.35
CA ASP A 26 -14.34 -4.48 -7.70
C ASP A 26 -13.26 -5.13 -8.56
N GLU A 27 -13.60 -5.42 -9.81
CA GLU A 27 -12.64 -5.99 -10.78
C GLU A 27 -11.84 -4.91 -11.49
N LYS A 28 -12.43 -3.72 -11.64
CA LYS A 28 -11.86 -2.60 -12.37
C LYS A 28 -11.80 -1.36 -11.49
N PRO A 29 -10.74 -0.55 -11.64
CA PRO A 29 -10.65 0.71 -10.91
C PRO A 29 -11.61 1.74 -11.45
N LEU A 30 -11.98 2.71 -10.61
CA LEU A 30 -12.69 3.91 -11.03
C LEU A 30 -11.77 4.82 -11.86
N LYS A 31 -10.51 4.91 -11.44
CA LYS A 31 -9.52 5.78 -12.08
C LYS A 31 -8.11 5.35 -11.68
N ILE A 32 -7.18 5.50 -12.61
CA ILE A 32 -5.75 5.33 -12.36
C ILE A 32 -5.09 6.70 -12.50
N ILE A 33 -4.31 7.10 -11.52
CA ILE A 33 -3.56 8.35 -11.54
C ILE A 33 -2.08 8.06 -11.35
N SER A 34 -1.22 8.91 -11.90
CA SER A 34 0.21 8.75 -11.75
C SER A 34 0.93 10.10 -11.74
N LYS A 35 2.13 10.10 -11.18
CA LYS A 35 2.98 11.29 -11.11
C LYS A 35 4.43 10.85 -11.07
N VAL A 36 5.30 11.59 -11.76
CA VAL A 36 6.75 11.40 -11.65
C VAL A 36 7.29 12.42 -10.67
N VAL A 37 8.07 11.94 -9.70
CA VAL A 37 8.71 12.75 -8.66
C VAL A 37 10.21 12.70 -8.85
N ASP A 38 10.86 13.87 -8.93
CA ASP A 38 12.31 14.00 -9.02
C ASP A 38 12.93 14.25 -7.64
N GLY A 39 14.23 14.03 -7.51
CA GLY A 39 14.95 14.30 -6.28
C GLY A 39 14.61 13.35 -5.13
N VAL A 40 14.29 12.12 -5.45
CA VAL A 40 13.92 11.10 -4.47
C VAL A 40 15.15 10.71 -3.65
N ALA A 41 14.97 10.61 -2.32
CA ALA A 41 16.02 10.19 -1.41
C ALA A 41 16.56 8.80 -1.75
N PRO A 42 17.85 8.51 -1.51
CA PRO A 42 18.40 7.18 -1.73
C PRO A 42 17.78 6.16 -0.78
N TYR A 43 17.81 4.90 -1.22
CA TYR A 43 17.36 3.77 -0.40
C TYR A 43 18.18 3.70 0.90
N GLU A 44 17.47 3.55 2.03
CA GLU A 44 18.06 3.36 3.34
C GLU A 44 17.38 2.16 4.02
N SER A 45 18.16 1.13 4.34
CA SER A 45 17.65 -0.09 4.95
C SER A 45 16.97 0.21 6.29
N GLY A 46 15.77 -0.36 6.50
CA GLY A 46 14.98 -0.14 7.71
C GLY A 46 14.25 1.21 7.76
N SER A 47 14.40 2.03 6.74
CA SER A 47 13.79 3.36 6.66
C SER A 47 13.18 3.63 5.28
N PHE A 48 12.44 2.65 4.75
CA PHE A 48 11.75 2.75 3.46
C PHE A 48 10.84 3.96 3.36
N TYR A 49 10.21 4.34 4.48
CA TYR A 49 9.27 5.44 4.50
C TYR A 49 9.92 6.78 4.14
N LYS A 50 11.21 6.95 4.43
CA LYS A 50 11.93 8.18 4.10
C LYS A 50 12.00 8.43 2.59
N ARG A 51 12.00 7.33 1.82
CA ARG A 51 12.00 7.39 0.36
C ARG A 51 10.58 7.43 -0.21
N GLY A 52 9.70 6.57 0.30
CA GLY A 52 8.35 6.39 -0.23
C GLY A 52 7.34 7.42 0.22
N LEU A 53 7.40 7.85 1.49
CA LEU A 53 6.39 8.75 2.04
C LEU A 53 6.28 10.08 1.30
N PRO A 54 7.38 10.80 0.98
CA PRO A 54 7.27 12.05 0.21
C PRO A 54 6.65 11.84 -1.17
N CYS A 55 6.93 10.71 -1.82
CA CYS A 55 6.36 10.37 -3.12
C CYS A 55 4.85 10.18 -3.02
N ILE A 56 4.39 9.41 -2.04
CA ILE A 56 2.97 9.16 -1.79
C ILE A 56 2.25 10.46 -1.46
N VAL A 57 2.81 11.27 -0.56
CA VAL A 57 2.24 12.56 -0.17
C VAL A 57 2.12 13.49 -1.38
N SER A 58 3.12 13.48 -2.27
CA SER A 58 3.09 14.27 -3.50
C SER A 58 1.89 13.92 -4.38
N LEU A 59 1.58 12.63 -4.53
CA LEU A 59 0.40 12.21 -5.30
C LEU A 59 -0.91 12.57 -4.58
N LEU A 60 -0.96 12.39 -3.27
CA LEU A 60 -2.14 12.71 -2.46
C LEU A 60 -2.50 14.19 -2.50
N GLN A 61 -1.53 15.07 -2.72
CA GLN A 61 -1.79 16.51 -2.87
C GLN A 61 -2.62 16.82 -4.11
N ASP A 62 -2.64 15.95 -5.10
CA ASP A 62 -3.43 16.10 -6.31
C ASP A 62 -4.86 15.58 -6.13
N LEU A 63 -5.20 15.06 -4.96
CA LEU A 63 -6.50 14.49 -4.61
C LEU A 63 -7.10 15.23 -3.41
N ASP A 64 -8.44 15.16 -3.30
CA ASP A 64 -9.10 15.57 -2.07
C ASP A 64 -9.12 14.38 -1.10
N VAL A 65 -8.27 14.43 -0.09
CA VAL A 65 -8.13 13.36 0.91
C VAL A 65 -9.44 13.12 1.67
N ARG A 66 -10.32 14.11 1.76
CA ARG A 66 -11.63 13.97 2.41
C ARG A 66 -12.53 12.95 1.70
N ASP A 67 -12.31 12.72 0.41
CA ASP A 67 -13.05 11.73 -0.37
C ASP A 67 -12.51 10.32 -0.22
N ILE A 68 -11.36 10.16 0.45
CA ILE A 68 -10.67 8.88 0.61
C ILE A 68 -10.86 8.37 2.04
N SER A 69 -11.50 7.21 2.18
CA SER A 69 -11.77 6.59 3.48
C SER A 69 -10.68 5.61 3.91
N LEU A 70 -9.95 5.05 2.94
CA LEU A 70 -8.97 4.01 3.17
C LEU A 70 -7.87 4.05 2.10
N VAL A 71 -6.62 3.86 2.52
CA VAL A 71 -5.47 3.75 1.61
C VAL A 71 -4.83 2.38 1.80
N VAL A 72 -4.58 1.68 0.69
CA VAL A 72 -3.80 0.45 0.65
C VAL A 72 -2.40 0.80 0.16
N VAL A 73 -1.38 0.45 0.94
CA VAL A 73 0.02 0.67 0.56
C VAL A 73 0.72 -0.67 0.31
N ASP A 74 1.68 -0.69 -0.61
CA ASP A 74 2.58 -1.83 -0.78
C ASP A 74 3.67 -1.74 0.28
N GLY A 75 3.50 -2.51 1.35
CA GLY A 75 4.42 -2.52 2.48
C GLY A 75 3.74 -2.74 3.81
N PHE A 76 4.41 -2.34 4.88
CA PHE A 76 3.98 -2.59 6.25
C PHE A 76 3.51 -1.31 6.94
N VAL A 77 2.48 -1.46 7.78
CA VAL A 77 2.07 -0.43 8.75
C VAL A 77 3.01 -0.46 9.96
N TYR A 78 3.28 -1.67 10.47
CA TYR A 78 4.17 -1.89 11.62
C TYR A 78 5.33 -2.79 11.23
N LEU A 79 6.50 -2.53 11.79
CA LEU A 79 7.73 -3.30 11.55
C LEU A 79 8.02 -4.32 12.65
N ASP A 80 7.47 -4.13 13.86
CA ASP A 80 7.70 -5.01 15.01
C ASP A 80 6.52 -5.01 15.97
N ASP A 81 6.60 -5.82 17.01
CA ASP A 81 5.56 -5.94 18.03
C ASP A 81 5.49 -4.74 18.99
N ASP A 82 6.52 -3.90 19.01
CA ASP A 82 6.53 -2.66 19.78
C ASP A 82 5.78 -1.52 19.09
N GLY A 83 5.26 -1.78 17.88
CA GLY A 83 4.49 -0.80 17.13
C GLY A 83 5.34 0.22 16.38
N ARG A 84 6.59 -0.11 16.10
CA ARG A 84 7.43 0.77 15.25
C ARG A 84 6.82 0.86 13.85
N TYR A 85 6.63 2.09 13.40
CA TYR A 85 5.98 2.33 12.12
C TYR A 85 6.83 1.94 10.91
N GLY A 86 6.20 1.25 9.95
CA GLY A 86 6.63 1.20 8.58
C GLY A 86 6.01 2.35 7.79
N LEU A 87 6.03 2.24 6.46
CA LEU A 87 5.47 3.26 5.57
C LEU A 87 4.02 3.60 5.90
N GLY A 88 3.19 2.58 6.11
CA GLY A 88 1.75 2.79 6.38
C GLY A 88 1.49 3.52 7.69
N GLY A 89 2.26 3.22 8.73
CA GLY A 89 2.14 3.91 10.02
C GLY A 89 2.52 5.38 9.93
N HIS A 90 3.62 5.68 9.25
CA HIS A 90 4.03 7.06 9.00
C HIS A 90 3.03 7.81 8.13
N LEU A 91 2.44 7.15 7.13
CA LEU A 91 1.40 7.75 6.31
C LEU A 91 0.16 8.10 7.13
N TYR A 92 -0.24 7.21 8.04
CA TYR A 92 -1.39 7.45 8.93
C TYR A 92 -1.21 8.73 9.75
N GLU A 93 -0.04 8.90 10.35
CA GLU A 93 0.28 10.12 11.11
C GLU A 93 0.29 11.36 10.19
N ARG A 94 0.85 11.23 9.00
CA ARG A 94 0.90 12.31 8.03
C ARG A 94 -0.47 12.76 7.56
N LEU A 95 -1.45 11.85 7.51
CA LEU A 95 -2.84 12.13 7.17
C LEU A 95 -3.68 12.49 8.42
N GLU A 96 -3.03 12.86 9.51
CA GLU A 96 -3.66 13.30 10.75
C GLU A 96 -4.62 12.26 11.36
N ARG A 97 -4.33 10.98 11.16
CA ARG A 97 -5.12 9.83 11.65
C ARG A 97 -6.57 9.80 11.15
N ARG A 98 -6.83 10.40 10.00
CA ARG A 98 -8.20 10.53 9.45
C ARG A 98 -8.57 9.46 8.44
N VAL A 99 -7.59 8.71 7.95
CA VAL A 99 -7.76 7.72 6.89
C VAL A 99 -7.26 6.37 7.38
N GLN A 100 -8.05 5.32 7.17
CA GLN A 100 -7.62 3.96 7.49
C GLN A 100 -6.50 3.54 6.54
N ILE A 101 -5.49 2.86 7.05
CA ILE A 101 -4.36 2.37 6.24
C ILE A 101 -4.28 0.86 6.33
N VAL A 102 -4.21 0.21 5.17
CA VAL A 102 -3.97 -1.23 5.03
C VAL A 102 -2.64 -1.42 4.31
N GLY A 103 -1.70 -2.09 4.96
CA GLY A 103 -0.46 -2.52 4.33
C GLY A 103 -0.63 -3.93 3.76
N VAL A 104 -0.28 -4.11 2.49
CA VAL A 104 -0.22 -5.41 1.83
C VAL A 104 1.19 -5.60 1.33
N ALA A 105 1.96 -6.47 1.99
CA ALA A 105 3.34 -6.74 1.60
C ALA A 105 3.45 -8.10 0.95
N LYS A 106 4.34 -8.20 -0.04
CA LYS A 106 4.58 -9.44 -0.82
C LYS A 106 5.69 -10.30 -0.23
N SER A 107 6.48 -9.76 0.69
CA SER A 107 7.61 -10.43 1.32
C SER A 107 7.61 -10.14 2.82
N PRO A 108 8.09 -11.09 3.66
CA PRO A 108 8.15 -10.85 5.10
C PRO A 108 9.21 -9.79 5.44
N PHE A 109 8.95 -9.01 6.47
CA PHE A 109 9.96 -8.20 7.11
C PHE A 109 10.75 -9.07 8.10
N LYS A 110 12.00 -8.70 8.40
CA LYS A 110 12.83 -9.45 9.35
C LYS A 110 12.18 -9.53 10.72
N GLY A 111 12.02 -10.75 11.22
CA GLY A 111 11.39 -11.01 12.51
C GLY A 111 9.90 -11.33 12.37
N SER A 112 9.31 -11.84 13.45
CA SER A 112 7.87 -12.08 13.54
C SER A 112 7.20 -10.87 14.16
N CYS A 113 6.05 -10.50 13.62
CA CYS A 113 5.23 -9.42 14.17
C CYS A 113 3.80 -9.92 14.33
N LYS A 114 3.28 -9.85 15.57
CA LYS A 114 1.89 -10.25 15.88
C LYS A 114 0.86 -9.29 15.28
N LEU A 115 1.29 -8.11 14.87
CA LEU A 115 0.45 -7.10 14.25
C LEU A 115 0.26 -7.34 12.74
N VAL A 116 0.88 -8.40 12.21
CA VAL A 116 0.80 -8.78 10.80
C VAL A 116 0.12 -10.13 10.67
N ILE A 117 -0.87 -10.23 9.77
CA ILE A 117 -1.55 -11.48 9.45
C ILE A 117 -1.12 -11.94 8.06
N GLU A 118 -0.77 -13.23 7.95
CA GLU A 118 -0.50 -13.85 6.66
C GLU A 118 -1.79 -14.37 6.06
N ILE A 119 -2.01 -14.10 4.77
CA ILE A 119 -3.12 -14.67 4.01
C ILE A 119 -2.59 -15.32 2.74
N CYS A 120 -3.19 -16.46 2.37
CA CYS A 120 -2.93 -17.12 1.09
C CYS A 120 -4.17 -16.96 0.20
N ARG A 121 -3.96 -16.59 -1.06
CA ARG A 121 -5.01 -16.40 -2.06
C ARG A 121 -4.82 -17.37 -3.22
N GLY A 122 -5.94 -17.82 -3.77
CA GLY A 122 -5.93 -18.78 -4.87
C GLY A 122 -5.19 -20.05 -4.48
N GLY A 123 -4.45 -20.64 -5.38
CA GLY A 123 -3.61 -21.80 -5.11
C GLY A 123 -2.20 -21.47 -4.62
N SER A 124 -1.90 -20.22 -4.35
CA SER A 124 -0.55 -19.81 -3.98
C SER A 124 -0.18 -20.22 -2.56
N LYS A 125 1.01 -20.78 -2.40
CA LYS A 125 1.59 -21.09 -1.09
C LYS A 125 2.39 -19.90 -0.52
N ARG A 126 2.61 -18.87 -1.33
CA ARG A 126 3.32 -17.64 -0.92
C ARG A 126 2.29 -16.66 -0.35
N PRO A 127 2.36 -16.37 0.95
CA PRO A 127 1.36 -15.48 1.56
C PRO A 127 1.55 -14.02 1.19
N LEU A 128 0.47 -13.25 1.36
CA LEU A 128 0.54 -11.81 1.51
C LEU A 128 0.53 -11.47 3.00
N PHE A 129 1.18 -10.38 3.37
CA PHE A 129 1.34 -9.95 4.76
C PHE A 129 0.50 -8.71 4.97
N ILE A 130 -0.52 -8.81 5.83
CA ILE A 130 -1.52 -7.76 6.06
C ILE A 130 -1.26 -7.11 7.41
N SER A 131 -1.17 -5.80 7.43
CA SER A 131 -1.11 -4.98 8.63
C SER A 131 -2.01 -3.77 8.47
N VAL A 132 -2.49 -3.21 9.58
CA VAL A 132 -3.48 -2.12 9.53
C VAL A 132 -3.24 -1.10 10.63
N ILE A 133 -3.75 0.09 10.42
CA ILE A 133 -3.94 1.09 11.44
C ILE A 133 -5.25 1.85 11.16
N GLY A 134 -6.03 2.09 12.19
CA GLY A 134 -7.32 2.75 12.06
C GLY A 134 -8.49 1.80 11.78
N MET A 135 -8.25 0.50 11.72
CA MET A 135 -9.28 -0.54 11.56
C MET A 135 -8.80 -1.87 12.14
N ASP A 136 -9.70 -2.86 12.17
CA ASP A 136 -9.38 -4.21 12.62
C ASP A 136 -8.59 -5.00 11.57
N VAL A 137 -7.51 -5.65 11.99
CA VAL A 137 -6.63 -6.41 11.08
C VAL A 137 -7.32 -7.65 10.49
N ASP A 138 -8.18 -8.31 11.26
CA ASP A 138 -8.91 -9.48 10.76
C ASP A 138 -9.92 -9.08 9.68
N GLU A 139 -10.57 -7.94 9.84
CA GLU A 139 -11.46 -7.39 8.82
C GLU A 139 -10.69 -7.06 7.53
N ALA A 140 -9.56 -6.39 7.65
CA ALA A 140 -8.72 -6.07 6.49
C ALA A 140 -8.23 -7.32 5.78
N ALA A 141 -7.81 -8.33 6.53
CA ALA A 141 -7.38 -9.61 5.96
C ALA A 141 -8.50 -10.29 5.17
N ARG A 142 -9.74 -10.28 5.69
CA ARG A 142 -10.90 -10.80 4.96
C ARG A 142 -11.19 -10.02 3.68
N LEU A 143 -11.12 -8.69 3.75
CA LEU A 143 -11.37 -7.83 2.59
C LEU A 143 -10.34 -8.08 1.48
N VAL A 144 -9.07 -8.16 1.82
CA VAL A 144 -8.00 -8.42 0.84
C VAL A 144 -8.12 -9.84 0.26
N LYS A 145 -8.39 -10.82 1.11
CA LYS A 145 -8.58 -12.21 0.66
C LYS A 145 -9.77 -12.35 -0.29
N GLY A 146 -10.83 -11.58 -0.06
CA GLY A 146 -12.05 -11.59 -0.89
C GLY A 146 -12.00 -10.66 -2.10
N MET A 147 -10.86 -10.01 -2.38
CA MET A 147 -10.73 -9.18 -3.57
C MET A 147 -10.87 -10.01 -4.85
N SER A 148 -11.18 -9.31 -5.95
CA SER A 148 -11.45 -9.95 -7.23
C SER A 148 -10.28 -10.78 -7.74
N ASP A 149 -10.58 -11.85 -8.45
CA ASP A 149 -9.77 -12.93 -9.04
C ASP A 149 -9.24 -13.98 -8.05
N GLU A 150 -8.57 -15.01 -8.59
CA GLU A 150 -8.07 -16.16 -7.85
C GLU A 150 -6.55 -16.19 -7.71
N PHE A 151 -5.86 -15.11 -8.07
CA PHE A 151 -4.40 -15.03 -8.01
C PHE A 151 -3.92 -14.53 -6.65
N ARG A 152 -2.65 -14.77 -6.34
CA ARG A 152 -2.00 -14.29 -5.13
C ARG A 152 -2.20 -12.78 -4.96
N LEU A 153 -1.91 -12.01 -6.01
CA LEU A 153 -2.11 -10.56 -6.01
C LEU A 153 -3.47 -10.25 -6.65
N PRO A 154 -4.39 -9.59 -5.92
CA PRO A 154 -5.70 -9.24 -6.48
C PRO A 154 -5.61 -8.35 -7.72
N SER A 155 -6.62 -8.40 -8.58
CA SER A 155 -6.67 -7.65 -9.83
C SER A 155 -6.33 -6.17 -9.66
N LEU A 156 -6.94 -5.47 -8.69
CA LEU A 156 -6.68 -4.05 -8.47
C LEU A 156 -5.23 -3.78 -8.07
N LEU A 157 -4.66 -4.64 -7.22
CA LEU A 157 -3.26 -4.50 -6.79
C LEU A 157 -2.30 -4.92 -7.90
N LYS A 158 -2.69 -5.85 -8.76
CA LYS A 158 -1.91 -6.23 -9.95
C LYS A 158 -1.85 -5.08 -10.95
N ILE A 159 -2.97 -4.40 -11.17
CA ILE A 159 -3.01 -3.19 -11.99
C ILE A 159 -2.07 -2.13 -11.44
N LEU A 160 -2.11 -1.90 -10.13
CA LEU A 160 -1.22 -0.96 -9.44
C LEU A 160 0.26 -1.32 -9.67
N ASP A 161 0.63 -2.57 -9.47
CA ASP A 161 2.00 -3.07 -9.63
C ASP A 161 2.48 -2.89 -11.08
N ASP A 162 1.66 -3.27 -12.05
CA ASP A 162 1.99 -3.17 -13.47
C ASP A 162 2.14 -1.71 -13.92
N GLU A 163 1.23 -0.83 -13.51
CA GLU A 163 1.28 0.60 -13.83
C GLU A 163 2.50 1.28 -13.21
N ALA A 164 2.85 0.93 -11.97
CA ALA A 164 4.02 1.48 -11.29
C ALA A 164 5.32 1.09 -12.01
N LYS A 165 5.41 -0.12 -12.53
CA LYS A 165 6.58 -0.65 -13.27
C LYS A 165 6.61 -0.26 -14.74
N ALA A 166 5.53 0.30 -15.27
CA ALA A 166 5.52 0.79 -16.64
C ALA A 166 6.50 1.95 -16.80
N GLU A 167 6.87 2.25 -18.03
CA GLU A 167 7.89 3.25 -18.35
C GLU A 167 7.63 4.60 -17.66
N ILE A 168 8.68 5.17 -17.11
CA ILE A 168 8.67 6.48 -16.46
C ILE A 168 8.79 7.58 -17.52
#